data_dbd1b320e947acc8db4852d483c237a3
#
_entry.id   dbd1b320e947acc8db4852d483c237a3
#
_cell.length_a   1.000
_cell.length_b   1.000
_cell.length_c   1.000
_cell.angle_alpha   90.00
_cell.angle_beta   90.00
_cell.angle_gamma   90.00
#
_symmetry.space_group_name_H-M   'P 1'
#
loop_
_entity.id
_entity.type
_entity.pdbx_description
1 polymer ?
#
loop_
_entity_poly.entity_id
_entity_poly.type
_entity_poly.pdbx_seq_one_letter_code
_entity_poly.pdbx_strand_id
1 'polypeptide(L)'
;ATDDIFIERFGYTYRVGDKVMQTDNDYDKEVFNGDVGYVRHIDPEAQELTIEFDGKPVEYQFGELDQVALAYAVSIHKSQGSEYPAIVIPIMMQHYMMLRRNLLYTGITRGKQMVILVGQKKAIGMAVKGRIEKPRWSKLREWLTRSDRIDRER
;
A
#
# COMPACT_ATOMS: atom_id res chain seq x y z
N ALA A 1 -1.16 -33.23 13.53
CA ALA A 1 -0.12 -32.57 12.75
C ALA A 1 -0.77 -32.14 11.47
N THR A 2 -1.16 -30.89 11.37
CA THR A 2 -1.45 -30.26 10.07
C THR A 2 -0.08 -30.11 9.43
N ASP A 3 0.23 -30.96 8.45
CA ASP A 3 1.38 -30.75 7.57
C ASP A 3 1.28 -29.31 7.06
N ASP A 4 2.38 -28.56 7.17
CA ASP A 4 2.48 -27.19 6.68
C ASP A 4 2.38 -27.21 5.15
N ILE A 5 1.15 -27.28 4.63
CA ILE A 5 0.89 -27.21 3.18
C ILE A 5 1.31 -25.82 2.73
N PHE A 6 2.27 -25.78 1.83
CA PHE A 6 2.72 -24.55 1.20
C PHE A 6 2.93 -24.75 -0.30
N ILE A 7 2.88 -23.69 -1.03
CA ILE A 7 3.19 -23.66 -2.45
C ILE A 7 4.19 -22.56 -2.74
N GLU A 8 5.09 -22.80 -3.70
CA GLU A 8 6.03 -21.79 -4.21
C GLU A 8 5.63 -21.42 -5.64
N ARG A 9 5.28 -20.15 -5.83
CA ARG A 9 4.95 -19.59 -7.15
C ARG A 9 5.43 -18.14 -7.24
N PHE A 10 5.91 -17.76 -8.41
CA PHE A 10 6.33 -16.39 -8.74
C PHE A 10 7.29 -15.76 -7.72
N GLY A 11 8.15 -16.58 -7.09
CA GLY A 11 9.13 -16.14 -6.09
C GLY A 11 8.57 -15.93 -4.68
N TYR A 12 7.31 -16.29 -4.44
CA TYR A 12 6.69 -16.29 -3.12
C TYR A 12 6.37 -17.72 -2.66
N THR A 13 6.43 -17.92 -1.34
CA THR A 13 5.95 -19.12 -0.66
C THR A 13 4.66 -18.76 0.06
N TYR A 14 3.55 -19.36 -0.33
CA TYR A 14 2.24 -19.14 0.28
C TYR A 14 1.90 -20.26 1.25
N ARG A 15 1.38 -19.90 2.41
CA ARG A 15 0.87 -20.81 3.45
C ARG A 15 -0.52 -20.39 3.89
N VAL A 16 -1.28 -21.34 4.44
CA VAL A 16 -2.56 -21.02 5.08
C VAL A 16 -2.33 -20.03 6.23
N GLY A 17 -3.12 -18.96 6.28
CA GLY A 17 -2.98 -17.87 7.23
C GLY A 17 -2.11 -16.69 6.73
N ASP A 18 -1.42 -16.82 5.60
CA ASP A 18 -0.63 -15.73 5.05
C ASP A 18 -1.49 -14.55 4.65
N LYS A 19 -1.02 -13.35 5.00
CA LYS A 19 -1.60 -12.10 4.57
C LYS A 19 -1.09 -11.75 3.18
N VAL A 20 -2.01 -11.54 2.26
CA VAL A 20 -1.73 -11.26 0.85
C VAL A 20 -2.42 -9.99 0.38
N MET A 21 -1.97 -9.47 -0.76
CA MET A 21 -2.57 -8.32 -1.43
C MET A 21 -2.72 -8.63 -2.91
N GLN A 22 -3.87 -8.30 -3.46
CA GLN A 22 -4.08 -8.27 -4.90
C GLN A 22 -3.25 -7.14 -5.51
N THR A 23 -2.52 -7.41 -6.60
CA THR A 23 -1.65 -6.42 -7.26
C THR A 23 -2.24 -5.86 -8.53
N ASP A 24 -3.23 -6.52 -9.09
CA ASP A 24 -3.92 -6.15 -10.32
C ASP A 24 -5.44 -6.16 -10.12
N ASN A 25 -6.19 -5.48 -10.98
CA ASN A 25 -7.64 -5.52 -10.91
C ASN A 25 -8.16 -6.79 -11.60
N ASP A 26 -8.93 -7.58 -10.89
CA ASP A 26 -9.68 -8.72 -11.43
C ASP A 26 -11.18 -8.43 -11.28
N TYR A 27 -11.80 -8.02 -12.40
CA TYR A 27 -13.22 -7.64 -12.41
C TYR A 27 -14.15 -8.85 -12.34
N ASP A 28 -13.70 -10.02 -12.81
CA ASP A 28 -14.49 -11.24 -12.80
C ASP A 28 -14.60 -11.81 -11.37
N LYS A 29 -13.52 -11.69 -10.60
CA LYS A 29 -13.46 -12.07 -9.19
C LYS A 29 -13.93 -10.96 -8.24
N GLU A 30 -14.14 -9.74 -8.77
CA GLU A 30 -14.46 -8.53 -8.00
C GLU A 30 -13.43 -8.21 -6.90
N VAL A 31 -12.14 -8.38 -7.24
CA VAL A 31 -11.00 -8.05 -6.37
C VAL A 31 -10.12 -7.04 -7.08
N PHE A 32 -9.67 -6.02 -6.36
CA PHE A 32 -8.99 -4.89 -6.95
C PHE A 32 -7.57 -4.71 -6.40
N ASN A 33 -6.74 -4.03 -7.18
CA ASN A 33 -5.38 -3.72 -6.78
C ASN A 33 -5.35 -2.96 -5.44
N GLY A 34 -4.70 -3.56 -4.45
CA GLY A 34 -4.59 -3.04 -3.09
C GLY A 34 -5.51 -3.74 -2.09
N ASP A 35 -6.44 -4.57 -2.54
CA ASP A 35 -7.27 -5.37 -1.64
C ASP A 35 -6.40 -6.37 -0.88
N VAL A 36 -6.65 -6.46 0.41
CA VAL A 36 -5.88 -7.31 1.34
C VAL A 36 -6.75 -8.46 1.80
N GLY A 37 -6.21 -9.66 1.71
CA GLY A 37 -6.89 -10.88 2.13
C GLY A 37 -5.97 -11.82 2.91
N TYR A 38 -6.52 -12.97 3.26
CA TYR A 38 -5.80 -14.04 3.95
C TYR A 38 -5.99 -15.36 3.23
N VAL A 39 -4.91 -16.11 3.05
CA VAL A 39 -4.95 -17.47 2.51
C VAL A 39 -5.70 -18.37 3.50
N ARG A 40 -6.80 -18.98 3.06
CA ARG A 40 -7.64 -19.84 3.89
C ARG A 40 -7.46 -21.31 3.59
N HIS A 41 -7.24 -21.64 2.34
CA HIS A 41 -7.09 -23.01 1.91
C HIS A 41 -6.09 -23.13 0.76
N ILE A 42 -5.38 -24.24 0.70
CA ILE A 42 -4.49 -24.58 -0.40
C ILE A 42 -4.81 -26.03 -0.76
N ASP A 43 -5.18 -26.26 -2.01
CA ASP A 43 -5.38 -27.60 -2.58
C ASP A 43 -4.31 -27.88 -3.64
N PRO A 44 -3.28 -28.68 -3.30
CA PRO A 44 -2.23 -29.02 -4.25
C PRO A 44 -2.70 -29.95 -5.38
N GLU A 45 -3.74 -30.77 -5.15
CA GLU A 45 -4.26 -31.70 -6.15
C GLU A 45 -5.08 -30.95 -7.22
N ALA A 46 -5.96 -30.05 -6.78
CA ALA A 46 -6.72 -29.16 -7.67
C ALA A 46 -5.87 -28.03 -8.26
N GLN A 47 -4.67 -27.78 -7.71
CA GLN A 47 -3.81 -26.62 -8.03
C GLN A 47 -4.50 -25.27 -7.77
N GLU A 48 -5.24 -25.21 -6.66
CA GLU A 48 -6.05 -24.07 -6.27
C GLU A 48 -5.65 -23.53 -4.90
N LEU A 49 -5.87 -22.23 -4.72
CA LEU A 49 -5.66 -21.51 -3.46
C LEU A 49 -6.85 -20.59 -3.23
N THR A 50 -7.44 -20.66 -2.02
CA THR A 50 -8.55 -19.77 -1.63
C THR A 50 -8.03 -18.64 -0.76
N ILE A 51 -8.33 -17.41 -1.16
CA ILE A 51 -8.04 -16.18 -0.40
C ILE A 51 -9.36 -15.58 0.05
N GLU A 52 -9.45 -15.16 1.31
CA GLU A 52 -10.61 -14.44 1.82
C GLU A 52 -10.31 -12.94 1.84
N PHE A 53 -11.06 -12.15 1.05
CA PHE A 53 -11.06 -10.69 1.05
C PHE A 53 -12.35 -10.18 1.70
N ASP A 54 -12.24 -9.43 2.79
CA ASP A 54 -13.37 -8.85 3.53
C ASP A 54 -14.52 -9.85 3.83
N GLY A 55 -14.15 -11.10 4.13
CA GLY A 55 -15.10 -12.18 4.41
C GLY A 55 -15.64 -12.92 3.16
N LYS A 56 -15.26 -12.50 1.96
CA LYS A 56 -15.60 -13.15 0.68
C LYS A 56 -14.46 -14.11 0.28
N PRO A 57 -14.70 -15.42 0.19
CA PRO A 57 -13.71 -16.35 -0.35
C PRO A 57 -13.61 -16.23 -1.86
N VAL A 58 -12.39 -16.18 -2.37
CA VAL A 58 -12.07 -16.08 -3.80
C VAL A 58 -11.05 -17.16 -4.14
N GLU A 59 -11.33 -17.94 -5.17
CA GLU A 59 -10.47 -19.03 -5.64
C GLU A 59 -9.50 -18.53 -6.72
N TYR A 60 -8.25 -18.98 -6.61
CA TYR A 60 -7.17 -18.72 -7.56
C TYR A 60 -6.56 -20.02 -8.01
N GLN A 61 -6.43 -20.20 -9.30
CA GLN A 61 -5.56 -21.22 -9.86
C GLN A 61 -4.11 -20.84 -9.56
N PHE A 62 -3.21 -21.80 -9.38
CA PHE A 62 -1.79 -21.51 -9.10
C PHE A 62 -1.12 -20.66 -10.18
N GLY A 63 -1.64 -20.69 -11.41
CA GLY A 63 -1.17 -19.86 -12.53
C GLY A 63 -1.55 -18.39 -12.41
N GLU A 64 -2.57 -18.05 -11.62
CA GLU A 64 -3.08 -16.69 -11.42
C GLU A 64 -2.42 -15.95 -10.24
N LEU A 65 -1.54 -16.63 -9.50
CA LEU A 65 -0.88 -16.06 -8.32
C LEU A 65 0.21 -15.03 -8.65
N ASP A 66 0.47 -14.75 -9.92
CA ASP A 66 1.29 -13.62 -10.36
C ASP A 66 0.68 -12.26 -10.00
N GLN A 67 -0.66 -12.21 -9.84
CA GLN A 67 -1.41 -11.02 -9.39
C GLN A 67 -1.56 -10.94 -7.86
N VAL A 68 -0.94 -11.82 -7.11
CA VAL A 68 -1.03 -11.86 -5.64
C VAL A 68 0.36 -11.76 -5.02
N ALA A 69 0.55 -10.87 -4.08
CA ALA A 69 1.81 -10.72 -3.36
C ALA A 69 1.62 -10.89 -1.85
N LEU A 70 2.65 -11.38 -1.15
CA LEU A 70 2.63 -11.40 0.32
C LEU A 70 2.56 -9.96 0.86
N ALA A 71 1.69 -9.71 1.82
CA ALA A 71 1.37 -8.38 2.34
C ALA A 71 1.73 -8.18 3.82
N TYR A 72 2.79 -8.82 4.30
CA TYR A 72 3.34 -8.57 5.64
C TYR A 72 3.89 -7.15 5.79
N ALA A 73 4.40 -6.59 4.69
CA ALA A 73 4.78 -5.20 4.58
C ALA A 73 4.38 -4.66 3.20
N VAL A 74 3.84 -3.45 3.18
CA VAL A 74 3.42 -2.77 1.96
C VAL A 74 4.13 -1.44 1.82
N SER A 75 4.36 -0.97 0.59
CA SER A 75 4.90 0.36 0.39
C SER A 75 3.88 1.44 0.78
N ILE A 76 4.37 2.62 1.19
CA ILE A 76 3.49 3.75 1.51
C ILE A 76 2.58 4.12 0.32
N HIS A 77 3.06 3.96 -0.92
CA HIS A 77 2.26 4.24 -2.11
C HIS A 77 1.10 3.24 -2.25
N LYS A 78 1.33 1.95 -2.02
CA LYS A 78 0.29 0.92 -2.07
C LYS A 78 -0.70 1.01 -0.90
N SER A 79 -0.32 1.65 0.22
CA SER A 79 -1.22 1.90 1.35
C SER A 79 -2.11 3.13 1.19
N GLN A 80 -2.00 3.85 0.06
CA GLN A 80 -2.87 5.01 -0.21
C GLN A 80 -4.33 4.57 -0.33
N GLY A 81 -5.23 5.31 0.34
CA GLY A 81 -6.65 4.94 0.41
C GLY A 81 -7.00 4.01 1.57
N SER A 82 -6.04 3.21 2.06
CA SER A 82 -6.25 2.30 3.20
C SER A 82 -5.93 2.97 4.53
N GLU A 83 -6.54 2.50 5.61
CA GLU A 83 -6.29 2.95 6.97
C GLU A 83 -6.12 1.74 7.90
N TYR A 84 -5.21 1.85 8.85
CA TYR A 84 -4.86 0.75 9.76
C TYR A 84 -4.94 1.21 11.22
N PRO A 85 -5.36 0.35 12.16
CA PRO A 85 -5.37 0.70 13.59
C PRO A 85 -3.99 1.10 14.10
N ALA A 86 -2.94 0.39 13.68
CA ALA A 86 -1.55 0.67 14.02
C ALA A 86 -0.64 0.46 12.82
N ILE A 87 0.39 1.29 12.69
CA ILE A 87 1.40 1.19 11.64
C ILE A 87 2.80 1.31 12.21
N VAL A 88 3.73 0.60 11.58
CA VAL A 88 5.16 0.69 11.87
C VAL A 88 5.87 1.10 10.57
N ILE A 89 6.58 2.22 10.59
CA ILE A 89 7.29 2.74 9.41
C ILE A 89 8.79 2.71 9.69
N PRO A 90 9.57 1.86 8.99
CA PRO A 90 11.03 1.91 9.06
C PRO A 90 11.56 3.11 8.27
N ILE A 91 12.44 3.91 8.89
CA ILE A 91 13.06 5.10 8.30
C ILE A 91 14.57 5.02 8.41
N MET A 92 15.22 4.62 7.33
CA MET A 92 16.65 4.39 7.28
C MET A 92 17.36 5.33 6.29
N MET A 93 18.61 5.66 6.55
CA MET A 93 19.42 6.51 5.64
C MET A 93 19.61 5.90 4.25
N GLN A 94 19.60 4.58 4.13
CA GLN A 94 19.67 3.90 2.82
C GLN A 94 18.52 4.31 1.87
N HIS A 95 17.41 4.76 2.42
CA HIS A 95 16.25 5.22 1.65
C HIS A 95 16.28 6.74 1.37
N TYR A 96 17.46 7.39 1.43
CA TYR A 96 17.58 8.86 1.39
C TYR A 96 16.85 9.54 0.23
N MET A 97 16.81 8.89 -0.95
CA MET A 97 16.09 9.39 -2.13
C MET A 97 14.58 9.51 -1.92
N MET A 98 14.04 8.70 -1.01
CA MET A 98 12.60 8.63 -0.69
C MET A 98 12.25 9.36 0.62
N LEU A 99 13.23 9.89 1.35
CA LEU A 99 13.03 10.62 2.60
C LEU A 99 12.47 12.04 2.31
N ARG A 100 11.19 12.08 1.94
CA ARG A 100 10.45 13.31 1.61
C ARG A 100 9.32 13.52 2.59
N ARG A 101 9.03 14.77 2.90
CA ARG A 101 8.00 15.15 3.85
C ARG A 101 6.61 14.66 3.45
N ASN A 102 6.26 14.76 2.18
CA ASN A 102 4.98 14.30 1.66
C ASN A 102 4.81 12.78 1.81
N LEU A 103 5.85 12.00 1.52
CA LEU A 103 5.79 10.55 1.67
C LEU A 103 5.65 10.14 3.14
N LEU A 104 6.43 10.75 4.03
CA LEU A 104 6.32 10.52 5.47
C LEU A 104 4.92 10.88 5.98
N TYR A 105 4.39 12.04 5.55
CA TYR A 105 3.03 12.47 5.90
C TYR A 105 1.98 11.45 5.43
N THR A 106 2.08 11.01 4.16
CA THR A 106 1.17 10.00 3.61
C THR A 106 1.20 8.72 4.44
N GLY A 107 2.39 8.24 4.82
CA GLY A 107 2.53 7.08 5.69
C GLY A 107 1.89 7.29 7.06
N ILE A 108 2.23 8.36 7.75
CA ILE A 108 1.72 8.66 9.12
C ILE A 108 0.19 8.74 9.13
N THR A 109 -0.41 9.35 8.12
CA THR A 109 -1.88 9.48 8.02
C THR A 109 -2.62 8.18 7.76
N ARG A 110 -1.92 7.07 7.53
CA ARG A 110 -2.55 5.72 7.44
C ARG A 110 -2.86 5.11 8.80
N GLY A 111 -2.22 5.58 9.87
CA GLY A 111 -2.46 5.07 11.23
C GLY A 111 -3.60 5.80 11.93
N LYS A 112 -4.63 5.05 12.36
CA LYS A 112 -5.78 5.61 13.10
C LYS A 112 -5.50 5.83 14.58
N GLN A 113 -4.84 4.88 15.21
CA GLN A 113 -4.65 4.86 16.67
C GLN A 113 -3.18 4.99 17.05
N MET A 114 -2.29 4.32 16.32
CA MET A 114 -0.87 4.27 16.66
C MET A 114 0.01 4.36 15.43
N VAL A 115 1.08 5.16 15.55
CA VAL A 115 2.13 5.27 14.53
C VAL A 115 3.48 5.11 15.22
N ILE A 116 4.25 4.11 14.80
CA ILE A 116 5.58 3.83 15.31
C ILE A 116 6.59 4.08 14.19
N LEU A 117 7.53 5.01 14.43
CA LEU A 117 8.65 5.25 13.53
C LEU A 117 9.89 4.54 14.06
N VAL A 118 10.43 3.61 13.30
CA VAL A 118 11.63 2.85 13.66
C VAL A 118 12.77 3.23 12.74
N GLY A 119 13.85 3.78 13.31
CA GLY A 119 15.00 4.13 12.47
C GLY A 119 15.93 5.18 13.05
N GLN A 120 16.69 5.80 12.17
CA GLN A 120 17.76 6.74 12.53
C GLN A 120 17.19 8.16 12.69
N LYS A 121 17.48 8.83 13.80
CA LYS A 121 17.08 10.24 14.03
C LYS A 121 17.46 11.16 12.87
N LYS A 122 18.65 10.93 12.25
CA LYS A 122 19.12 11.70 11.10
C LYS A 122 18.19 11.51 9.88
N ALA A 123 17.77 10.27 9.61
CA ALA A 123 16.86 9.95 8.49
C ALA A 123 15.47 10.58 8.71
N ILE A 124 14.95 10.51 9.93
CA ILE A 124 13.68 11.17 10.31
C ILE A 124 13.81 12.68 10.12
N GLY A 125 14.91 13.29 10.60
CA GLY A 125 15.16 14.72 10.43
C GLY A 125 15.23 15.15 8.96
N MET A 126 15.83 14.33 8.10
CA MET A 126 15.85 14.56 6.64
C MET A 126 14.46 14.45 6.02
N ALA A 127 13.69 13.43 6.38
CA ALA A 127 12.33 13.25 5.89
C ALA A 127 11.42 14.44 6.26
N VAL A 128 11.52 14.94 7.49
CA VAL A 128 10.74 16.10 7.96
C VAL A 128 11.15 17.41 7.26
N LYS A 129 12.47 17.62 7.06
CA LYS A 129 13.03 18.84 6.45
C LYS A 129 13.00 18.80 4.93
N GLY A 130 12.90 17.63 4.32
CA GLY A 130 13.01 17.40 2.88
C GLY A 130 11.91 18.12 2.10
N ARG A 131 12.18 19.33 1.67
CA ARG A 131 11.41 20.10 0.68
C ARG A 131 12.05 19.85 -0.69
N ILE A 132 11.63 18.81 -1.40
CA ILE A 132 11.92 18.69 -2.82
C ILE A 132 10.57 18.49 -3.52
N GLU A 133 9.83 19.57 -3.61
CA GLU A 133 8.78 19.67 -4.61
C GLU A 133 9.12 20.83 -5.51
N LYS A 134 9.33 20.54 -6.80
CA LYS A 134 9.20 21.57 -7.81
C LYS A 134 7.81 22.17 -7.64
N PRO A 135 7.68 23.53 -7.59
CA PRO A 135 6.36 24.15 -7.49
C PRO A 135 5.46 23.56 -8.59
N ARG A 136 4.27 23.13 -8.22
CA ARG A 136 3.30 22.69 -9.22
C ARG A 136 3.01 23.87 -10.14
N TRP A 137 3.13 23.65 -11.43
CA TRP A 137 2.81 24.64 -12.46
C TRP A 137 1.28 24.80 -12.58
N SER A 138 0.59 25.09 -11.48
CA SER A 138 -0.82 25.41 -11.53
C SER A 138 -1.00 26.91 -11.55
N LYS A 139 -1.66 27.43 -12.57
CA LYS A 139 -2.04 28.87 -12.65
C LYS A 139 -3.24 29.20 -11.76
N LEU A 140 -3.69 28.26 -10.91
CA LEU A 140 -4.87 28.42 -10.08
C LEU A 140 -4.83 29.68 -9.23
N ARG A 141 -3.69 30.00 -8.61
CA ARG A 141 -3.51 31.21 -7.82
C ARG A 141 -3.67 32.50 -8.68
N GLU A 142 -3.12 32.49 -9.90
CA GLU A 142 -3.23 33.63 -10.83
C GLU A 142 -4.67 33.78 -11.31
N TRP A 143 -5.38 32.70 -11.53
CA TRP A 143 -6.78 32.71 -11.95
C TRP A 143 -7.70 33.22 -10.85
N LEU A 144 -7.53 32.75 -9.61
CA LEU A 144 -8.29 33.22 -8.46
C LEU A 144 -8.08 34.71 -8.19
N THR A 145 -6.83 35.20 -8.30
CA THR A 145 -6.54 36.65 -8.12
C THR A 145 -7.01 37.50 -9.29
N ARG A 146 -7.19 36.94 -10.50
CA ARG A 146 -7.81 37.66 -11.64
C ARG A 146 -9.32 37.82 -11.48
N SER A 147 -10.01 36.83 -10.92
CA SER A 147 -11.46 36.92 -10.66
C SER A 147 -11.80 38.09 -9.74
N ASP A 148 -11.02 38.32 -8.68
CA ASP A 148 -11.25 39.42 -7.73
C ASP A 148 -11.04 40.83 -8.32
N ARG A 149 -10.37 40.96 -9.47
CA ARG A 149 -10.23 42.24 -10.16
C ARG A 149 -11.41 42.62 -11.04
N ILE A 150 -12.08 41.61 -11.62
CA ILE A 150 -13.23 41.84 -12.50
C ILE A 150 -14.46 42.31 -11.69
N ASP A 151 -14.61 41.86 -10.45
CA ASP A 151 -15.74 42.24 -9.58
C ASP A 151 -15.53 43.64 -8.91
N ARG A 152 -14.34 44.22 -8.97
CA ARG A 152 -14.08 45.57 -8.43
C ARG A 152 -14.19 46.71 -9.45
N GLU A 153 -14.35 46.35 -10.72
CA GLU A 153 -14.50 47.32 -11.81
C GLU A 153 -15.95 47.42 -12.36
N ARG A 154 -16.90 46.79 -11.65
CA ARG A 154 -18.36 46.95 -11.85
C ARG A 154 -18.97 47.65 -10.65
#